data_a7aac5684383b5d8a5730986dc015979
#
_entry.id   a7aac5684383b5d8a5730986dc015979
#
_cell.length_a   1.000
_cell.length_b   1.000
_cell.length_c   1.000
_cell.angle_alpha   90.00
_cell.angle_beta   90.00
_cell.angle_gamma   90.00
#
_symmetry.space_group_name_H-M   'P 1'
#
loop_
_entity.id
_entity.type
_entity.pdbx_description
1 polymer ?
#
loop_
_entity_poly.entity_id
_entity_poly.type
_entity_poly.pdbx_seq_one_letter_code
_entity_poly.pdbx_strand_id
1 'polypeptide(L)'
;TSAQWMINLMLAQKGGNYLDADGNVNITSDEMIEVLTYIKEMQDTGAFATIPGGQPDNEEAYPFYNSGDYAAQIMPFWQTSRYTNYMTDLKGKVAIAAVPAFEGSVVQTIGGGGTGTAVVASGEHADLAAEVMAYIKLSAEASKEIWNVLGFDPVNTEVWTDTELTQNPDNQFVQYFTTYPFDVLNEVKDSIGLLTCFTDEKMPSINNEF
;
A
#
# COMPACT_ATOMS: atom_id res chain seq x y z
N THR A 1 5.62 -10.12 2.28
CA THR A 1 5.92 -8.81 1.67
C THR A 1 7.09 -8.97 0.73
N SER A 2 7.08 -8.38 -0.45
CA SER A 2 8.26 -8.35 -1.29
C SER A 2 9.34 -7.50 -0.64
N ALA A 3 10.61 -7.84 -0.86
CA ALA A 3 11.72 -7.06 -0.30
C ALA A 3 11.64 -5.58 -0.73
N GLN A 4 11.27 -5.32 -2.00
CA GLN A 4 11.13 -3.97 -2.54
C GLN A 4 10.12 -3.10 -1.76
N TRP A 5 8.93 -3.62 -1.43
CA TRP A 5 7.95 -2.88 -0.63
C TRP A 5 8.48 -2.52 0.76
N MET A 6 9.18 -3.46 1.39
CA MET A 6 9.81 -3.23 2.69
C MET A 6 10.91 -2.16 2.60
N ILE A 7 11.77 -2.25 1.59
CA ILE A 7 12.83 -1.27 1.36
C ILE A 7 12.24 0.12 1.13
N ASN A 8 11.25 0.25 0.24
CA ASN A 8 10.60 1.53 -0.06
C ASN A 8 10.00 2.18 1.20
N LEU A 9 9.26 1.40 1.98
CA LEU A 9 8.65 1.88 3.21
C LEU A 9 9.69 2.33 4.23
N MET A 10 10.65 1.46 4.54
CA MET A 10 11.66 1.73 5.57
C MET A 10 12.61 2.85 5.17
N LEU A 11 12.95 2.93 3.87
CA LEU A 11 13.78 4.01 3.35
C LEU A 11 13.07 5.37 3.49
N ALA A 12 11.77 5.44 3.17
CA ALA A 12 10.99 6.65 3.37
C ALA A 12 10.87 7.03 4.86
N GLN A 13 10.67 6.06 5.75
CA GLN A 13 10.66 6.28 7.19
C GLN A 13 11.96 6.88 7.70
N LYS A 14 13.10 6.48 7.14
CA LYS A 14 14.44 7.02 7.45
C LYS A 14 14.73 8.35 6.77
N GLY A 15 13.84 8.84 5.89
CA GLY A 15 14.08 10.06 5.10
C GLY A 15 15.04 9.87 3.92
N GLY A 16 15.36 8.62 3.58
CA GLY A 16 16.22 8.29 2.45
C GLY A 16 15.46 8.25 1.11
N ASN A 17 16.22 8.09 0.04
CA ASN A 17 15.71 8.00 -1.32
C ASN A 17 16.68 7.19 -2.19
N TYR A 18 16.21 6.67 -3.33
CA TYR A 18 17.06 6.01 -4.35
C TYR A 18 17.92 6.99 -5.14
N LEU A 19 17.51 8.26 -5.18
CA LEU A 19 18.24 9.33 -5.83
C LEU A 19 18.58 10.41 -4.80
N ASP A 20 19.75 11.05 -4.97
CA ASP A 20 20.11 12.24 -4.21
C ASP A 20 19.39 13.51 -4.71
N ALA A 21 19.64 14.65 -4.09
CA ALA A 21 19.02 15.92 -4.46
C ALA A 21 19.40 16.40 -5.89
N ASP A 22 20.51 15.90 -6.42
CA ASP A 22 21.01 16.21 -7.76
C ASP A 22 20.50 15.19 -8.82
N GLY A 23 19.70 14.20 -8.39
CA GLY A 23 19.17 13.14 -9.22
C GLY A 23 20.18 12.04 -9.57
N ASN A 24 21.28 11.90 -8.81
CA ASN A 24 22.19 10.78 -8.98
C ASN A 24 21.70 9.56 -8.17
N VAL A 25 22.05 8.38 -8.64
CA VAL A 25 21.71 7.12 -7.94
C VAL A 25 22.42 7.08 -6.57
N ASN A 26 21.65 6.91 -5.50
CA ASN A 26 22.09 6.99 -4.09
C ASN A 26 21.79 5.71 -3.29
N ILE A 27 21.96 4.56 -3.90
CA ILE A 27 21.65 3.25 -3.29
C ILE A 27 22.68 2.80 -2.25
N THR A 28 23.73 3.58 -2.02
CA THR A 28 24.75 3.34 -1.01
C THR A 28 24.72 4.37 0.13
N SER A 29 23.60 5.09 0.27
CA SER A 29 23.41 6.01 1.40
C SER A 29 23.38 5.28 2.74
N ASP A 30 23.66 6.00 3.81
CA ASP A 30 23.61 5.45 5.17
C ASP A 30 22.22 4.89 5.49
N GLU A 31 21.16 5.59 5.09
CA GLU A 31 19.77 5.16 5.28
C GLU A 31 19.47 3.84 4.54
N MET A 32 19.97 3.70 3.31
CA MET A 32 19.79 2.46 2.54
C MET A 32 20.53 1.30 3.20
N ILE A 33 21.79 1.53 3.62
CA ILE A 33 22.61 0.53 4.31
C ILE A 33 21.94 0.09 5.62
N GLU A 34 21.43 1.03 6.42
CA GLU A 34 20.71 0.71 7.66
C GLU A 34 19.47 -0.14 7.39
N VAL A 35 18.66 0.22 6.38
CA VAL A 35 17.44 -0.51 6.01
C VAL A 35 17.77 -1.93 5.56
N LEU A 36 18.72 -2.10 4.65
CA LEU A 36 19.13 -3.42 4.17
C LEU A 36 19.72 -4.29 5.27
N THR A 37 20.51 -3.70 6.16
CA THR A 37 21.08 -4.39 7.33
C THR A 37 19.96 -4.87 8.25
N TYR A 38 19.01 -4.01 8.58
CA TYR A 38 17.86 -4.37 9.42
C TYR A 38 17.03 -5.51 8.81
N ILE A 39 16.71 -5.42 7.53
CA ILE A 39 15.94 -6.48 6.83
C ILE A 39 16.69 -7.81 6.91
N LYS A 40 18.02 -7.78 6.65
CA LYS A 40 18.84 -8.99 6.73
C LYS A 40 18.88 -9.57 8.13
N GLU A 41 19.08 -8.76 9.15
CA GLU A 41 19.07 -9.20 10.54
C GLU A 41 17.73 -9.86 10.91
N MET A 42 16.61 -9.26 10.51
CA MET A 42 15.28 -9.83 10.76
C MET A 42 15.07 -11.16 10.01
N GLN A 43 15.62 -11.31 8.81
CA GLN A 43 15.61 -12.59 8.10
C GLN A 43 16.49 -13.63 8.81
N ASP A 44 17.69 -13.26 9.23
CA ASP A 44 18.61 -14.17 9.92
C ASP A 44 18.06 -14.68 11.26
N THR A 45 17.24 -13.87 11.94
CA THR A 45 16.53 -14.29 13.16
C THR A 45 15.27 -15.13 12.89
N GLY A 46 14.81 -15.17 11.62
CA GLY A 46 13.54 -15.81 11.24
C GLY A 46 12.30 -14.96 11.54
N ALA A 47 12.47 -13.70 11.98
CA ALA A 47 11.35 -12.77 12.20
C ALA A 47 10.70 -12.34 10.88
N PHE A 48 11.49 -12.16 9.82
CA PHE A 48 11.00 -11.93 8.46
C PHE A 48 11.11 -13.22 7.64
N ALA A 49 9.98 -13.73 7.20
CA ALA A 49 9.91 -14.88 6.32
C ALA A 49 9.58 -14.45 4.89
N THR A 50 10.22 -15.11 3.92
CA THR A 50 9.86 -14.98 2.51
C THR A 50 8.72 -15.95 2.20
N ILE A 51 7.67 -15.44 1.59
CA ILE A 51 6.58 -16.30 1.11
C ILE A 51 7.10 -17.24 0.01
N PRO A 52 6.68 -18.50 -0.02
CA PRO A 52 7.01 -19.40 -1.12
C PRO A 52 6.65 -18.78 -2.48
N GLY A 53 7.57 -18.87 -3.44
CA GLY A 53 7.45 -18.21 -4.75
C GLY A 53 7.88 -16.74 -4.76
N GLY A 54 8.13 -16.11 -3.60
CA GLY A 54 8.69 -14.74 -3.49
C GLY A 54 7.72 -13.60 -3.84
N GLN A 55 6.55 -13.89 -4.37
CA GLN A 55 5.55 -12.90 -4.77
C GLN A 55 4.37 -12.90 -3.79
N PRO A 56 4.22 -11.84 -2.96
CA PRO A 56 3.20 -11.83 -1.90
C PRO A 56 1.76 -11.59 -2.39
N ASP A 57 1.58 -11.02 -3.57
CA ASP A 57 0.28 -10.76 -4.19
C ASP A 57 0.10 -11.61 -5.45
N ASN A 58 -0.06 -12.92 -5.25
CA ASN A 58 -0.46 -13.84 -6.28
C ASN A 58 -1.26 -15.02 -5.69
N GLU A 59 -1.96 -15.75 -6.55
CA GLU A 59 -2.81 -16.86 -6.14
C GLU A 59 -2.02 -18.00 -5.45
N GLU A 60 -0.75 -18.15 -5.75
CA GLU A 60 0.12 -19.16 -5.11
C GLU A 60 0.45 -18.79 -3.66
N ALA A 61 0.50 -17.50 -3.33
CA ALA A 61 0.83 -17.01 -1.99
C ALA A 61 -0.36 -17.06 -1.02
N TYR A 62 -1.58 -16.85 -1.49
CA TYR A 62 -2.74 -16.71 -0.61
C TYR A 62 -3.03 -17.93 0.28
N PRO A 63 -2.86 -19.19 -0.16
CA PRO A 63 -3.03 -20.34 0.72
C PRO A 63 -2.08 -20.34 1.93
N PHE A 64 -0.85 -19.81 1.77
CA PHE A 64 0.10 -19.73 2.88
C PHE A 64 -0.32 -18.69 3.91
N TYR A 65 -0.90 -17.56 3.49
CA TYR A 65 -1.47 -16.61 4.46
C TYR A 65 -2.72 -17.17 5.11
N ASN A 66 -3.60 -17.82 4.33
CA ASN A 66 -4.84 -18.41 4.82
C ASN A 66 -4.63 -19.53 5.84
N SER A 67 -3.43 -20.17 5.86
CA SER A 67 -3.07 -21.17 6.88
C SER A 67 -2.98 -20.57 8.30
N GLY A 68 -2.71 -19.25 8.39
CA GLY A 68 -2.50 -18.56 9.67
C GLY A 68 -1.10 -18.72 10.25
N ASP A 69 -0.15 -19.28 9.49
CA ASP A 69 1.23 -19.48 9.94
C ASP A 69 2.04 -18.19 10.01
N TYR A 70 1.56 -17.13 9.33
CA TYR A 70 2.18 -15.81 9.34
C TYR A 70 1.44 -14.87 10.29
N ALA A 71 2.14 -14.34 11.28
CA ALA A 71 1.54 -13.46 12.30
C ALA A 71 1.15 -12.08 11.77
N ALA A 72 1.86 -11.57 10.77
CA ALA A 72 1.59 -10.26 10.16
C ALA A 72 2.06 -10.21 8.70
N GLN A 73 1.43 -9.32 7.94
CA GLN A 73 1.80 -8.98 6.58
C GLN A 73 1.80 -7.45 6.44
N ILE A 74 2.88 -6.87 5.91
CA ILE A 74 2.92 -5.46 5.55
C ILE A 74 2.55 -5.33 4.08
N MET A 75 1.39 -4.74 3.82
CA MET A 75 0.86 -4.57 2.46
C MET A 75 0.08 -3.26 2.37
N PRO A 76 -0.07 -2.71 1.17
CA PRO A 76 -0.96 -1.58 0.93
C PRO A 76 -2.42 -1.91 1.23
N PHE A 77 -3.23 -0.88 1.43
CA PHE A 77 -4.63 -1.01 1.84
C PHE A 77 -5.49 -1.83 0.86
N TRP A 78 -5.20 -1.79 -0.42
CA TRP A 78 -5.91 -2.60 -1.43
C TRP A 78 -5.83 -4.13 -1.19
N GLN A 79 -4.92 -4.59 -0.32
CA GLN A 79 -4.83 -5.99 0.08
C GLN A 79 -6.11 -6.47 0.79
N THR A 80 -6.94 -5.59 1.32
CA THR A 80 -8.24 -5.92 1.92
C THR A 80 -9.09 -6.79 1.00
N SER A 81 -9.08 -6.50 -0.30
CA SER A 81 -9.81 -7.29 -1.30
C SER A 81 -9.23 -8.71 -1.45
N ARG A 82 -7.91 -8.90 -1.30
CA ARG A 82 -7.28 -10.23 -1.39
C ARG A 82 -7.65 -11.08 -0.17
N TYR A 83 -7.63 -10.48 1.00
CA TYR A 83 -8.10 -11.14 2.22
C TYR A 83 -9.54 -11.63 2.07
N THR A 84 -10.43 -10.78 1.62
CA THR A 84 -11.85 -11.09 1.48
C THR A 84 -12.13 -12.17 0.44
N ASN A 85 -11.39 -12.14 -0.68
CA ASN A 85 -11.64 -13.04 -1.80
C ASN A 85 -10.90 -14.38 -1.70
N TYR A 86 -9.70 -14.41 -1.09
CA TYR A 86 -8.81 -15.57 -1.19
C TYR A 86 -8.40 -16.15 0.17
N MET A 87 -8.57 -15.42 1.28
CA MET A 87 -8.13 -15.86 2.60
C MET A 87 -9.33 -16.01 3.54
N THR A 88 -10.34 -16.75 3.10
CA THR A 88 -11.66 -16.83 3.76
C THR A 88 -11.63 -17.43 5.16
N ASP A 89 -10.64 -18.31 5.47
CA ASP A 89 -10.51 -18.96 6.78
C ASP A 89 -10.01 -18.00 7.86
N LEU A 90 -9.50 -16.84 7.46
CA LEU A 90 -9.03 -15.79 8.36
C LEU A 90 -10.12 -14.74 8.69
N LYS A 91 -11.33 -14.86 8.13
CA LYS A 91 -12.43 -13.93 8.44
C LYS A 91 -12.68 -13.87 9.96
N GLY A 92 -12.72 -12.65 10.49
CA GLY A 92 -12.90 -12.40 11.92
C GLY A 92 -11.67 -12.69 12.80
N LYS A 93 -10.51 -12.94 12.19
CA LYS A 93 -9.24 -13.22 12.90
C LYS A 93 -8.11 -12.24 12.58
N VAL A 94 -8.31 -11.34 11.62
CA VAL A 94 -7.30 -10.38 11.16
C VAL A 94 -7.67 -8.97 11.61
N ALA A 95 -6.71 -8.27 12.19
CA ALA A 95 -6.80 -6.84 12.47
C ALA A 95 -5.94 -6.07 11.46
N ILE A 96 -6.38 -4.86 11.11
CA ILE A 96 -5.55 -3.89 10.40
C ILE A 96 -4.99 -2.92 11.44
N ALA A 97 -3.71 -2.62 11.36
CA ALA A 97 -3.01 -1.68 12.24
C ALA A 97 -2.02 -0.84 11.42
N ALA A 98 -1.68 0.33 11.96
CA ALA A 98 -0.62 1.15 11.40
C ALA A 98 0.69 0.37 11.38
N VAL A 99 1.45 0.49 10.29
CA VAL A 99 2.75 -0.16 10.20
C VAL A 99 3.70 0.42 11.25
N PRO A 100 4.50 -0.41 11.94
CA PRO A 100 5.52 0.09 12.85
C PRO A 100 6.52 1.01 12.13
N ALA A 101 6.96 2.05 12.80
CA ALA A 101 7.97 2.97 12.30
C ALA A 101 9.19 3.00 13.21
N PHE A 102 10.34 3.33 12.63
CA PHE A 102 11.57 3.54 13.40
C PHE A 102 11.40 4.75 14.32
N GLU A 103 12.13 4.76 15.44
CA GLU A 103 12.21 5.95 16.27
C GLU A 103 12.79 7.13 15.46
N GLY A 104 12.12 8.28 15.53
CA GLY A 104 12.50 9.47 14.78
C GLY A 104 12.13 9.44 13.30
N SER A 105 11.27 8.50 12.86
CA SER A 105 10.80 8.44 11.48
C SER A 105 10.18 9.75 11.01
N VAL A 106 10.49 10.14 9.77
CA VAL A 106 9.94 11.35 9.14
C VAL A 106 8.51 11.15 8.64
N VAL A 107 8.14 9.92 8.34
CA VAL A 107 6.77 9.51 7.96
C VAL A 107 6.42 8.19 8.61
N GLN A 108 5.12 7.91 8.82
CA GLN A 108 4.66 6.63 9.34
C GLN A 108 4.62 5.55 8.27
N THR A 109 4.11 5.92 7.10
CA THR A 109 3.90 5.01 5.98
C THR A 109 4.07 5.75 4.65
N ILE A 110 3.97 5.01 3.55
CA ILE A 110 4.01 5.57 2.19
C ILE A 110 2.77 5.16 1.39
N GLY A 111 2.49 5.89 0.32
CA GLY A 111 1.57 5.43 -0.71
C GLY A 111 2.10 4.14 -1.35
N GLY A 112 1.39 3.04 -1.17
CA GLY A 112 1.78 1.71 -1.64
C GLY A 112 1.18 1.34 -2.98
N GLY A 113 1.39 2.14 -3.98
CA GLY A 113 0.81 2.05 -5.30
C GLY A 113 -0.19 3.17 -5.55
N GLY A 114 -0.58 3.32 -6.77
CA GLY A 114 -1.58 4.28 -7.21
C GLY A 114 -1.88 4.01 -8.67
N THR A 115 -3.12 4.24 -9.10
CA THR A 115 -3.50 4.06 -10.49
C THR A 115 -3.74 5.41 -11.12
N GLY A 116 -2.80 5.85 -11.95
CA GLY A 116 -2.99 6.98 -12.84
C GLY A 116 -3.99 6.61 -13.94
N THR A 117 -4.91 7.53 -14.24
CA THR A 117 -5.82 7.38 -15.36
C THR A 117 -5.54 8.47 -16.38
N ALA A 118 -5.33 8.09 -17.61
CA ALA A 118 -5.08 9.04 -18.72
C ALA A 118 -6.20 8.94 -19.76
N VAL A 119 -6.50 10.07 -20.37
CA VAL A 119 -7.40 10.15 -21.52
C VAL A 119 -6.56 10.32 -22.78
N VAL A 120 -6.90 9.58 -23.83
CA VAL A 120 -6.23 9.69 -25.13
C VAL A 120 -6.64 11.02 -25.76
N ALA A 121 -5.70 11.98 -25.83
CA ALA A 121 -5.95 13.34 -26.29
C ALA A 121 -6.48 13.45 -27.73
N SER A 122 -6.17 12.49 -28.60
CA SER A 122 -6.68 12.42 -29.97
C SER A 122 -8.06 11.77 -30.10
N GLY A 123 -8.70 11.40 -29.00
CA GLY A 123 -10.04 10.82 -29.00
C GLY A 123 -11.08 11.87 -29.35
N GLU A 124 -12.11 11.49 -30.14
CA GLU A 124 -13.19 12.39 -30.57
C GLU A 124 -13.92 13.06 -29.40
N HIS A 125 -13.97 12.40 -28.24
CA HIS A 125 -14.67 12.86 -27.03
C HIS A 125 -13.73 12.97 -25.82
N ALA A 126 -12.48 13.42 -26.04
CA ALA A 126 -11.46 13.48 -25.01
C ALA A 126 -11.88 14.33 -23.79
N ASP A 127 -12.51 15.49 -24.02
CA ASP A 127 -12.97 16.38 -22.95
C ASP A 127 -14.05 15.70 -22.08
N LEU A 128 -15.04 15.08 -22.71
CA LEU A 128 -16.09 14.33 -22.00
C LEU A 128 -15.50 13.14 -21.22
N ALA A 129 -14.54 12.44 -21.84
CA ALA A 129 -13.86 11.34 -21.15
C ALA A 129 -13.08 11.84 -19.91
N ALA A 130 -12.46 13.00 -19.99
CA ALA A 130 -11.76 13.60 -18.85
C ALA A 130 -12.73 13.96 -17.71
N GLU A 131 -13.90 14.55 -18.02
CA GLU A 131 -14.95 14.85 -17.04
C GLU A 131 -15.46 13.58 -16.37
N VAL A 132 -15.76 12.53 -17.15
CA VAL A 132 -16.22 11.24 -16.63
C VAL A 132 -15.15 10.61 -15.73
N MET A 133 -13.89 10.64 -16.13
CA MET A 133 -12.79 10.09 -15.31
C MET A 133 -12.60 10.88 -14.02
N ALA A 134 -12.70 12.20 -14.06
CA ALA A 134 -12.64 13.05 -12.88
C ALA A 134 -13.80 12.72 -11.91
N TYR A 135 -15.01 12.57 -12.41
CA TYR A 135 -16.16 12.16 -11.59
C TYR A 135 -15.93 10.79 -10.93
N ILE A 136 -15.57 9.77 -11.72
CA ILE A 136 -15.38 8.40 -11.22
C ILE A 136 -14.25 8.32 -10.17
N LYS A 137 -13.21 9.14 -10.32
CA LYS A 137 -12.04 9.07 -9.41
C LYS A 137 -12.17 9.98 -8.20
N LEU A 138 -12.84 11.12 -8.31
CA LEU A 138 -12.75 12.20 -7.32
C LEU A 138 -14.07 12.51 -6.60
N SER A 139 -15.23 12.14 -7.17
CA SER A 139 -16.51 12.39 -6.49
C SER A 139 -16.67 11.54 -5.23
N ALA A 140 -17.43 12.06 -4.26
CA ALA A 140 -17.74 11.32 -3.04
C ALA A 140 -18.58 10.07 -3.34
N GLU A 141 -19.53 10.18 -4.28
CA GLU A 141 -20.39 9.05 -4.67
C GLU A 141 -19.58 7.89 -5.26
N ALA A 142 -18.73 8.19 -6.24
CA ALA A 142 -17.90 7.15 -6.86
C ALA A 142 -16.84 6.61 -5.90
N SER A 143 -16.32 7.44 -5.00
CA SER A 143 -15.40 7.02 -3.93
C SER A 143 -16.04 6.02 -2.98
N LYS A 144 -17.32 6.18 -2.63
CA LYS A 144 -18.07 5.19 -1.86
C LYS A 144 -18.16 3.85 -2.58
N GLU A 145 -18.39 3.85 -3.88
CA GLU A 145 -18.44 2.63 -4.68
C GLU A 145 -17.07 1.96 -4.83
N ILE A 146 -15.98 2.72 -4.92
CA ILE A 146 -14.61 2.18 -4.91
C ILE A 146 -14.38 1.33 -3.64
N TRP A 147 -14.76 1.85 -2.48
CA TRP A 147 -14.69 1.08 -1.24
C TRP A 147 -15.66 -0.10 -1.22
N ASN A 148 -16.95 0.14 -1.48
CA ASN A 148 -17.99 -0.89 -1.32
C ASN A 148 -17.79 -2.09 -2.24
N VAL A 149 -17.27 -1.88 -3.45
CA VAL A 149 -17.15 -2.91 -4.48
C VAL A 149 -15.73 -3.49 -4.53
N LEU A 150 -14.70 -2.63 -4.44
CA LEU A 150 -13.32 -3.03 -4.66
C LEU A 150 -12.53 -3.22 -3.35
N GLY A 151 -12.97 -2.64 -2.24
CA GLY A 151 -12.23 -2.63 -0.98
C GLY A 151 -10.94 -1.80 -1.03
N PHE A 152 -10.88 -0.80 -1.91
CA PHE A 152 -9.73 0.08 -2.07
C PHE A 152 -9.95 1.38 -1.34
N ASP A 153 -8.87 2.00 -0.91
CA ASP A 153 -8.87 3.35 -0.33
C ASP A 153 -9.18 4.38 -1.42
N PRO A 154 -10.28 5.12 -1.31
CA PRO A 154 -10.60 6.19 -2.24
C PRO A 154 -9.61 7.35 -2.13
N VAL A 155 -9.28 7.99 -3.25
CA VAL A 155 -8.43 9.19 -3.28
C VAL A 155 -9.11 10.43 -2.66
N ASN A 156 -10.45 10.45 -2.65
CA ASN A 156 -11.21 11.48 -1.94
C ASN A 156 -11.25 11.12 -0.45
N THR A 157 -10.41 11.79 0.33
CA THR A 157 -10.28 11.53 1.77
C THR A 157 -11.45 12.03 2.62
N GLU A 158 -12.37 12.82 2.06
CA GLU A 158 -13.57 13.26 2.77
C GLU A 158 -14.47 12.08 3.17
N VAL A 159 -14.48 11.01 2.34
CA VAL A 159 -15.27 9.81 2.64
C VAL A 159 -14.64 8.93 3.72
N TRP A 160 -13.39 9.13 4.09
CA TRP A 160 -12.71 8.29 5.09
C TRP A 160 -13.28 8.46 6.50
N THR A 161 -13.94 9.58 6.77
CA THR A 161 -14.57 9.86 8.06
C THR A 161 -16.09 9.61 8.07
N ASP A 162 -16.67 9.19 6.95
CA ASP A 162 -18.07 8.82 6.84
C ASP A 162 -18.31 7.46 7.51
N THR A 163 -18.79 7.45 8.74
CA THR A 163 -19.00 6.22 9.52
C THR A 163 -20.13 5.35 8.96
N GLU A 164 -21.10 5.91 8.23
CA GLU A 164 -22.13 5.11 7.54
C GLU A 164 -21.51 4.27 6.42
N LEU A 165 -20.40 4.73 5.85
CA LEU A 165 -19.62 3.99 4.86
C LEU A 165 -18.58 3.07 5.51
N THR A 166 -17.73 3.64 6.37
CA THR A 166 -16.49 3.00 6.83
C THR A 166 -16.71 1.95 7.93
N GLN A 167 -17.87 2.01 8.61
CA GLN A 167 -18.28 1.08 9.66
C GLN A 167 -19.59 0.35 9.32
N ASN A 168 -20.01 0.36 8.05
CA ASN A 168 -21.22 -0.31 7.60
C ASN A 168 -21.15 -1.82 7.88
N PRO A 169 -22.01 -2.37 8.76
CA PRO A 169 -21.96 -3.78 9.12
C PRO A 169 -22.35 -4.72 7.97
N ASP A 170 -22.99 -4.21 6.91
CA ASP A 170 -23.34 -5.00 5.73
C ASP A 170 -22.22 -5.02 4.67
N ASN A 171 -21.17 -4.22 4.85
CA ASN A 171 -20.03 -4.20 3.93
C ASN A 171 -19.13 -5.41 4.19
N GLN A 172 -18.80 -6.19 3.15
CA GLN A 172 -18.01 -7.41 3.24
C GLN A 172 -16.60 -7.18 3.82
N PHE A 173 -15.97 -6.03 3.53
CA PHE A 173 -14.63 -5.70 4.02
C PHE A 173 -14.67 -5.32 5.50
N VAL A 174 -15.70 -4.60 5.94
CA VAL A 174 -15.95 -4.31 7.35
C VAL A 174 -16.22 -5.58 8.15
N GLN A 175 -16.98 -6.51 7.62
CA GLN A 175 -17.27 -7.80 8.26
C GLN A 175 -16.07 -8.73 8.37
N TYR A 176 -15.08 -8.55 7.51
CA TYR A 176 -13.94 -9.47 7.45
C TYR A 176 -12.95 -9.23 8.58
N PHE A 177 -12.62 -7.97 8.88
CA PHE A 177 -11.59 -7.61 9.84
C PHE A 177 -12.15 -7.42 11.24
N THR A 178 -11.30 -7.57 12.27
CA THR A 178 -11.67 -7.33 13.68
C THR A 178 -11.56 -5.85 14.08
N THR A 179 -10.98 -5.03 13.21
CA THR A 179 -10.89 -3.57 13.32
C THR A 179 -11.53 -2.92 12.10
N TYR A 180 -11.95 -1.67 12.22
CA TYR A 180 -12.45 -0.93 11.06
C TYR A 180 -11.27 -0.50 10.18
N PRO A 181 -11.24 -0.88 8.89
CA PRO A 181 -10.10 -0.59 8.02
C PRO A 181 -9.74 0.90 7.91
N PHE A 182 -10.74 1.79 7.93
CA PHE A 182 -10.51 3.22 7.81
C PHE A 182 -9.99 3.87 9.08
N ASP A 183 -10.09 3.23 10.25
CA ASP A 183 -9.51 3.78 11.47
C ASP A 183 -8.00 3.94 11.33
N VAL A 184 -7.31 2.96 10.73
CA VAL A 184 -5.87 3.04 10.47
C VAL A 184 -5.53 4.10 9.42
N LEU A 185 -6.34 4.26 8.38
CA LEU A 185 -6.12 5.31 7.38
C LEU A 185 -6.23 6.71 8.00
N ASN A 186 -7.26 6.91 8.84
CA ASN A 186 -7.44 8.17 9.55
C ASN A 186 -6.33 8.43 10.59
N GLU A 187 -5.78 7.39 11.21
CA GLU A 187 -4.63 7.49 12.12
C GLU A 187 -3.37 7.99 11.39
N VAL A 188 -3.10 7.46 10.20
CA VAL A 188 -1.83 7.72 9.50
C VAL A 188 -1.91 8.80 8.41
N LYS A 189 -3.08 9.32 8.06
CA LYS A 189 -3.32 10.19 6.90
C LYS A 189 -2.36 11.38 6.77
N ASP A 190 -2.00 11.98 7.91
CA ASP A 190 -1.15 13.16 7.95
C ASP A 190 0.35 12.81 7.98
N SER A 191 0.68 11.52 8.00
CA SER A 191 2.04 10.97 8.03
C SER A 191 2.29 9.96 6.90
N ILE A 192 1.51 10.03 5.83
CA ILE A 192 1.74 9.27 4.60
C ILE A 192 2.79 10.02 3.78
N GLY A 193 3.94 9.41 3.60
CA GLY A 193 5.02 9.96 2.79
C GLY A 193 4.99 9.51 1.34
N LEU A 194 5.92 10.05 0.57
CA LEU A 194 6.14 9.70 -0.83
C LEU A 194 7.64 9.63 -1.11
N LEU A 195 8.07 8.59 -1.79
CA LEU A 195 9.40 8.57 -2.40
C LEU A 195 9.36 9.34 -3.71
N THR A 196 9.95 10.52 -3.72
CA THR A 196 9.89 11.46 -4.87
C THR A 196 10.55 10.92 -6.12
N CYS A 197 11.48 9.97 -5.98
CA CYS A 197 12.15 9.33 -7.11
C CYS A 197 11.24 8.47 -7.99
N PHE A 198 10.06 8.06 -7.54
CA PHE A 198 9.17 7.18 -8.31
C PHE A 198 8.71 7.77 -9.64
N THR A 199 8.76 9.08 -9.80
CA THR A 199 8.45 9.77 -11.06
C THR A 199 9.68 10.05 -11.93
N ASP A 200 10.89 9.69 -11.47
CA ASP A 200 12.13 9.87 -12.21
C ASP A 200 12.30 8.79 -13.28
N GLU A 201 12.82 9.18 -14.43
CA GLU A 201 13.06 8.29 -15.58
C GLU A 201 14.08 7.17 -15.32
N LYS A 202 14.89 7.27 -14.25
CA LYS A 202 15.86 6.26 -13.83
C LYS A 202 15.24 5.12 -13.03
N MET A 203 14.07 5.33 -12.42
CA MET A 203 13.45 4.35 -11.54
C MET A 203 13.16 3.01 -12.19
N PRO A 204 12.69 2.91 -13.46
CA PRO A 204 12.53 1.61 -14.10
C PRO A 204 13.82 0.78 -14.16
N SER A 205 14.96 1.44 -14.40
CA SER A 205 16.25 0.75 -14.41
C SER A 205 16.68 0.32 -13.01
N ILE A 206 16.51 1.18 -12.01
CA ILE A 206 16.81 0.85 -10.60
C ILE A 206 15.95 -0.33 -10.14
N ASN A 207 14.65 -0.31 -10.43
CA ASN A 207 13.74 -1.40 -10.03
C ASN A 207 14.05 -2.75 -10.68
N ASN A 208 14.70 -2.77 -11.84
CA ASN A 208 15.11 -4.00 -12.49
C ASN A 208 16.39 -4.62 -11.90
N GLU A 209 17.18 -3.85 -11.17
CA GLU A 209 18.42 -4.31 -10.52
C GLU A 209 18.20 -4.77 -9.06
N PHE A 210 17.07 -4.42 -8.47
CA PHE A 210 16.63 -4.82 -7.13
C PHE A 210 15.62 -5.98 -7.18
#